data_2540a21d48fe6cbafce29c033b124784
#
_entry.id   2540a21d48fe6cbafce29c033b124784
#
_cell.length_a   1.000
_cell.length_b   1.000
_cell.length_c   1.000
_cell.angle_alpha   90.00
_cell.angle_beta   90.00
_cell.angle_gamma   90.00
#
_symmetry.space_group_name_H-M   'P 1'
#
loop_
_entity.id
_entity.type
_entity.pdbx_description
1 polymer ?
#
loop_
_entity_poly.entity_id
_entity_poly.type
_entity_poly.pdbx_seq_one_letter_code
_entity_poly.pdbx_strand_id
1 'polypeptide(L)'
;MRLKKLVLDVLFVGVVVLGLLVISQRAKAMYSERLNHNSLSQKAVIFKTKSHQSIQSTIQAIDQTKLNNFQVQFNVNNHLSYVYAKGKQANVPLKDGRFFSNYDFKSRIPVVVVGQSRVNELYQPTSQAYYQTKNRYLSVIGVVGTNQTTSLDQHVFISASPEFVLNNRSLNQVTVLVDDQQIGAHLKEYQKIFKTKSISNLTPKNTPIIGVNWLRENGTAAIILVLLIIVARGA
;
A
#
# COMPACT_ATOMS: atom_id res chain seq x y z
N MET A 1 -4.92 39.26 37.17
CA MET A 1 -5.91 38.40 36.48
C MET A 1 -5.70 38.29 34.98
N ARG A 2 -5.48 39.38 34.21
CA ARG A 2 -5.29 39.34 32.74
C ARG A 2 -4.03 38.59 32.29
N LEU A 3 -2.89 38.75 32.98
CA LEU A 3 -1.62 38.10 32.62
C LEU A 3 -1.70 36.56 32.76
N LYS A 4 -2.31 36.05 33.84
CA LYS A 4 -2.50 34.60 34.05
C LYS A 4 -3.38 33.98 32.95
N LYS A 5 -4.42 34.68 32.50
CA LYS A 5 -5.29 34.25 31.41
C LYS A 5 -4.51 34.18 30.08
N LEU A 6 -3.72 35.20 29.78
CA LEU A 6 -2.89 35.25 28.56
C LEU A 6 -1.86 34.12 28.54
N VAL A 7 -1.19 33.81 29.65
CA VAL A 7 -0.26 32.66 29.74
C VAL A 7 -0.98 31.34 29.52
N LEU A 8 -2.19 31.16 30.05
CA LEU A 8 -2.99 29.96 29.85
C LEU A 8 -3.39 29.79 28.38
N ASP A 9 -3.81 30.87 27.73
CA ASP A 9 -4.20 30.86 26.33
C ASP A 9 -3.00 30.48 25.43
N VAL A 10 -1.80 31.04 25.71
CA VAL A 10 -0.58 30.69 24.97
C VAL A 10 -0.18 29.21 25.18
N LEU A 11 -0.28 28.71 26.43
CA LEU A 11 -0.02 27.29 26.70
C LEU A 11 -1.01 26.38 25.96
N PHE A 12 -2.30 26.72 25.96
CA PHE A 12 -3.33 25.98 25.25
C PHE A 12 -3.03 25.92 23.73
N VAL A 13 -2.72 27.07 23.13
CA VAL A 13 -2.34 27.14 21.72
C VAL A 13 -1.10 26.28 21.46
N GLY A 14 -0.09 26.33 22.33
CA GLY A 14 1.11 25.50 22.23
C GLY A 14 0.80 23.98 22.21
N VAL A 15 -0.08 23.52 23.09
CA VAL A 15 -0.51 22.12 23.16
C VAL A 15 -1.26 21.69 21.88
N VAL A 16 -2.14 22.57 21.38
CA VAL A 16 -2.88 22.30 20.13
C VAL A 16 -1.91 22.19 18.94
N VAL A 17 -0.96 23.12 18.82
CA VAL A 17 0.04 23.09 17.74
C VAL A 17 0.90 21.83 17.80
N LEU A 18 1.37 21.44 18.99
CA LEU A 18 2.12 20.19 19.18
C LEU A 18 1.28 18.97 18.81
N GLY A 19 0.00 18.92 19.18
CA GLY A 19 -0.92 17.86 18.79
C GLY A 19 -1.07 17.74 17.28
N LEU A 20 -1.24 18.85 16.57
CA LEU A 20 -1.34 18.89 15.12
C LEU A 20 -0.05 18.45 14.45
N LEU A 21 1.12 18.83 14.96
CA LEU A 21 2.42 18.37 14.45
C LEU A 21 2.59 16.86 14.58
N VAL A 22 2.22 16.27 15.72
CA VAL A 22 2.26 14.82 15.94
C VAL A 22 1.34 14.08 14.96
N ILE A 23 0.12 14.57 14.77
CA ILE A 23 -0.84 13.99 13.81
C ILE A 23 -0.28 14.06 12.38
N SER A 24 0.28 15.21 11.99
CA SER A 24 0.87 15.41 10.67
C SER A 24 2.05 14.45 10.41
N GLN A 25 2.95 14.31 11.39
CA GLN A 25 4.08 13.37 11.28
C GLN A 25 3.62 11.92 11.17
N ARG A 26 2.60 11.51 11.92
CA ARG A 26 2.00 10.18 11.81
C ARG A 26 1.41 9.93 10.43
N ALA A 27 0.65 10.87 9.91
CA ALA A 27 0.05 10.76 8.59
C ALA A 27 1.13 10.58 7.50
N LYS A 28 2.23 11.35 7.58
CA LYS A 28 3.37 11.23 6.66
C LYS A 28 4.07 9.88 6.78
N ALA A 29 4.30 9.38 7.99
CA ALA A 29 4.94 8.08 8.21
C ALA A 29 4.09 6.93 7.68
N MET A 30 2.78 6.92 7.97
CA MET A 30 1.84 5.92 7.44
C MET A 30 1.75 5.96 5.91
N TYR A 31 1.79 7.16 5.33
CA TYR A 31 1.80 7.32 3.88
C TYR A 31 3.09 6.77 3.26
N SER A 32 4.25 7.10 3.81
CA SER A 32 5.55 6.59 3.35
C SER A 32 5.64 5.07 3.47
N GLU A 33 5.17 4.49 4.59
CA GLU A 33 5.11 3.05 4.78
C GLU A 33 4.24 2.36 3.70
N ARG A 34 3.07 2.94 3.42
CA ARG A 34 2.18 2.44 2.37
C ARG A 34 2.86 2.46 0.99
N LEU A 35 3.61 3.53 0.66
CA LEU A 35 4.36 3.62 -0.60
C LEU A 35 5.45 2.53 -0.68
N ASN A 36 6.13 2.25 0.42
CA ASN A 36 7.13 1.20 0.49
C ASN A 36 6.53 -0.22 0.39
N HIS A 37 5.23 -0.36 0.60
CA HIS A 37 4.47 -1.59 0.41
C HIS A 37 3.65 -1.60 -0.89
N ASN A 38 4.14 -0.97 -1.95
CA ASN A 38 3.49 -0.92 -3.26
C ASN A 38 2.05 -0.39 -3.21
N SER A 39 1.80 0.60 -2.36
CA SER A 39 0.49 1.22 -2.10
C SER A 39 -0.57 0.30 -1.50
N LEU A 40 -0.21 -0.89 -1.02
CA LEU A 40 -1.11 -1.74 -0.25
C LEU A 40 -1.39 -1.14 1.13
N SER A 41 -2.57 -1.43 1.68
CA SER A 41 -2.94 -0.96 3.01
C SER A 41 -2.19 -1.71 4.12
N GLN A 42 -2.16 -1.15 5.32
CA GLN A 42 -1.59 -1.82 6.49
C GLN A 42 -2.33 -3.11 6.89
N LYS A 43 -3.57 -3.29 6.39
CA LYS A 43 -4.37 -4.49 6.60
C LYS A 43 -4.02 -5.61 5.63
N ALA A 44 -3.19 -5.34 4.62
CA ALA A 44 -2.81 -6.35 3.64
C ALA A 44 -2.12 -7.54 4.30
N VAL A 45 -2.41 -8.72 3.78
CA VAL A 45 -1.96 -10.01 4.31
C VAL A 45 -1.11 -10.72 3.28
N ILE A 46 0.01 -11.26 3.72
CA ILE A 46 0.90 -12.10 2.93
C ILE A 46 0.48 -13.56 3.11
N PHE A 47 0.22 -14.26 2.03
CA PHE A 47 -0.04 -15.69 2.01
C PHE A 47 1.22 -16.43 1.56
N LYS A 48 1.77 -17.26 2.45
CA LYS A 48 2.92 -18.12 2.17
C LYS A 48 2.40 -19.48 1.73
N THR A 49 2.47 -19.76 0.44
CA THR A 49 1.97 -21.01 -0.14
C THR A 49 3.07 -21.81 -0.82
N LYS A 50 2.97 -23.15 -0.76
CA LYS A 50 3.79 -24.10 -1.52
C LYS A 50 3.02 -24.70 -2.70
N SER A 51 1.85 -24.16 -3.03
CA SER A 51 0.99 -24.68 -4.09
C SER A 51 1.64 -24.49 -5.47
N HIS A 52 1.59 -25.53 -6.29
CA HIS A 52 1.99 -25.49 -7.69
C HIS A 52 0.88 -24.97 -8.61
N GLN A 53 -0.26 -24.52 -8.06
CA GLN A 53 -1.32 -23.88 -8.82
C GLN A 53 -0.79 -22.63 -9.52
N SER A 54 -1.17 -22.42 -10.77
CA SER A 54 -0.74 -21.23 -11.52
C SER A 54 -1.44 -19.96 -11.05
N ILE A 55 -0.81 -18.80 -11.29
CA ILE A 55 -1.42 -17.50 -11.01
C ILE A 55 -2.77 -17.38 -11.75
N GLN A 56 -2.82 -17.78 -13.03
CA GLN A 56 -4.04 -17.68 -13.84
C GLN A 56 -5.18 -18.52 -13.27
N SER A 57 -4.95 -19.79 -12.94
CA SER A 57 -6.00 -20.64 -12.35
C SER A 57 -6.42 -20.15 -10.97
N THR A 58 -5.53 -19.49 -10.25
CA THR A 58 -5.84 -18.84 -8.96
C THR A 58 -6.75 -17.62 -9.17
N ILE A 59 -6.44 -16.76 -10.14
CA ILE A 59 -7.28 -15.60 -10.49
C ILE A 59 -8.67 -16.08 -10.95
N GLN A 60 -8.75 -17.15 -11.77
CA GLN A 60 -10.03 -17.76 -12.16
C GLN A 60 -10.84 -18.22 -10.96
N ALA A 61 -10.19 -18.87 -9.99
CA ALA A 61 -10.86 -19.30 -8.77
C ALA A 61 -11.36 -18.10 -7.94
N ILE A 62 -10.58 -17.02 -7.85
CA ILE A 62 -11.00 -15.78 -7.16
C ILE A 62 -12.17 -15.12 -7.91
N ASP A 63 -12.11 -15.05 -9.23
CA ASP A 63 -13.13 -14.38 -10.04
C ASP A 63 -14.50 -15.04 -9.92
N GLN A 64 -14.55 -16.37 -9.72
CA GLN A 64 -15.75 -17.14 -9.49
C GLN A 64 -16.38 -16.92 -8.11
N THR A 65 -15.69 -16.25 -7.19
CA THR A 65 -16.21 -15.95 -5.85
C THR A 65 -17.08 -14.69 -5.85
N LYS A 66 -17.78 -14.49 -4.73
CA LYS A 66 -18.53 -13.25 -4.45
C LYS A 66 -17.64 -12.14 -3.86
N LEU A 67 -16.33 -12.38 -3.71
CA LEU A 67 -15.38 -11.40 -3.20
C LEU A 67 -15.38 -10.15 -4.06
N ASN A 68 -15.32 -8.98 -3.42
CA ASN A 68 -15.28 -7.68 -4.07
C ASN A 68 -14.50 -6.67 -3.21
N ASN A 69 -14.08 -5.55 -3.80
CA ASN A 69 -13.28 -4.51 -3.14
C ASN A 69 -11.95 -5.01 -2.59
N PHE A 70 -11.25 -5.79 -3.40
CA PHE A 70 -9.94 -6.34 -3.07
C PHE A 70 -8.94 -6.13 -4.21
N GLN A 71 -7.67 -6.22 -3.87
CA GLN A 71 -6.53 -6.29 -4.78
C GLN A 71 -5.61 -7.43 -4.35
N VAL A 72 -5.20 -8.25 -5.31
CA VAL A 72 -4.19 -9.28 -5.12
C VAL A 72 -2.95 -8.91 -5.93
N GLN A 73 -1.80 -8.95 -5.29
CA GLN A 73 -0.50 -8.80 -5.94
C GLN A 73 0.28 -10.11 -5.83
N PHE A 74 0.75 -10.59 -6.97
CA PHE A 74 1.64 -11.75 -7.08
C PHE A 74 3.06 -11.22 -7.34
N ASN A 75 3.82 -11.02 -6.28
CA ASN A 75 5.17 -10.46 -6.36
C ASN A 75 6.14 -11.52 -6.84
N VAL A 76 6.68 -11.32 -8.04
CA VAL A 76 7.71 -12.16 -8.65
C VAL A 76 9.07 -11.90 -8.01
N ASN A 77 9.33 -10.63 -7.71
CA ASN A 77 10.50 -10.14 -7.00
C ASN A 77 10.18 -8.77 -6.38
N ASN A 78 11.18 -8.09 -5.85
CA ASN A 78 10.99 -6.79 -5.19
C ASN A 78 10.56 -5.65 -6.13
N HIS A 79 10.64 -5.84 -7.44
CA HIS A 79 10.40 -4.80 -8.45
C HIS A 79 9.34 -5.16 -9.49
N LEU A 80 8.74 -6.36 -9.41
CA LEU A 80 7.76 -6.82 -10.39
C LEU A 80 6.62 -7.57 -9.74
N SER A 81 5.41 -7.11 -10.01
CA SER A 81 4.18 -7.76 -9.54
C SER A 81 3.15 -7.90 -10.66
N TYR A 82 2.45 -9.03 -10.67
CA TYR A 82 1.18 -9.15 -11.37
C TYR A 82 0.06 -8.70 -10.44
N VAL A 83 -0.85 -7.89 -10.96
CA VAL A 83 -1.96 -7.32 -10.17
C VAL A 83 -3.29 -7.81 -10.74
N TYR A 84 -4.16 -8.26 -9.85
CA TYR A 84 -5.57 -8.53 -10.14
C TYR A 84 -6.42 -7.87 -9.06
N ALA A 85 -7.51 -7.22 -9.47
CA ALA A 85 -8.42 -6.58 -8.52
C ALA A 85 -9.87 -6.63 -9.02
N LYS A 86 -10.81 -6.52 -8.09
CA LYS A 86 -12.24 -6.44 -8.36
C LYS A 86 -12.87 -5.39 -7.43
N GLY A 87 -13.64 -4.47 -8.01
CA GLY A 87 -14.25 -3.37 -7.28
C GLY A 87 -13.28 -2.23 -6.98
N LYS A 88 -13.37 -1.67 -5.78
CA LYS A 88 -12.55 -0.52 -5.36
C LYS A 88 -11.11 -0.95 -5.12
N GLN A 89 -10.17 -0.28 -5.78
CA GLN A 89 -8.74 -0.53 -5.67
C GLN A 89 -8.05 0.45 -4.73
N ALA A 90 -6.80 0.11 -4.36
CA ALA A 90 -5.93 1.01 -3.63
C ALA A 90 -5.67 2.30 -4.44
N ASN A 91 -5.68 3.43 -3.76
CA ASN A 91 -5.28 4.69 -4.37
C ASN A 91 -3.74 4.76 -4.44
N VAL A 92 -3.20 4.80 -5.65
CA VAL A 92 -1.76 4.84 -5.93
C VAL A 92 -1.41 6.24 -6.41
N PRO A 93 -0.34 6.88 -5.91
CA PRO A 93 0.06 8.20 -6.39
C PRO A 93 0.56 8.10 -7.84
N LEU A 94 -0.06 8.87 -8.72
CA LEU A 94 0.26 8.94 -10.13
C LEU A 94 1.08 10.20 -10.42
N LYS A 95 2.09 10.05 -11.27
CA LYS A 95 2.83 11.14 -11.90
C LYS A 95 2.29 11.44 -13.29
N ASP A 96 1.87 10.40 -14.00
CA ASP A 96 1.32 10.50 -15.35
C ASP A 96 0.37 9.34 -15.64
N GLY A 97 -0.55 9.54 -16.57
CA GLY A 97 -1.49 8.53 -17.02
C GLY A 97 -2.50 8.09 -15.95
N ARG A 98 -2.76 6.78 -15.88
CA ARG A 98 -3.72 6.19 -14.94
C ARG A 98 -3.21 4.88 -14.33
N PHE A 99 -3.76 4.50 -13.19
CA PHE A 99 -3.63 3.14 -12.66
C PHE A 99 -4.64 2.20 -13.32
N PHE A 100 -4.60 0.92 -12.98
CA PHE A 100 -5.51 -0.08 -13.54
C PHE A 100 -6.97 0.23 -13.23
N SER A 101 -7.83 -0.19 -14.12
CA SER A 101 -9.29 -0.20 -13.99
C SER A 101 -9.81 -1.63 -14.00
N ASN A 102 -11.06 -1.82 -13.62
CA ASN A 102 -11.71 -3.13 -13.69
C ASN A 102 -11.73 -3.72 -15.12
N TYR A 103 -11.63 -2.88 -16.16
CA TYR A 103 -11.57 -3.34 -17.55
C TYR A 103 -10.21 -3.97 -17.88
N ASP A 104 -9.12 -3.45 -17.33
CA ASP A 104 -7.77 -3.99 -17.57
C ASP A 104 -7.64 -5.41 -17.01
N PHE A 105 -8.38 -5.73 -15.94
CA PHE A 105 -8.42 -7.06 -15.32
C PHE A 105 -9.34 -8.07 -16.03
N LYS A 106 -10.09 -7.63 -17.04
CA LYS A 106 -10.91 -8.49 -17.92
C LYS A 106 -10.27 -8.67 -19.29
N SER A 107 -9.20 -7.94 -19.57
CA SER A 107 -8.54 -7.94 -20.87
C SER A 107 -7.58 -9.12 -21.01
N ARG A 108 -7.49 -9.65 -22.23
CA ARG A 108 -6.42 -10.58 -22.65
C ARG A 108 -5.11 -9.88 -22.97
N ILE A 109 -5.16 -8.56 -23.11
CA ILE A 109 -3.97 -7.75 -23.42
C ILE A 109 -3.53 -7.11 -22.10
N PRO A 110 -2.41 -7.57 -21.52
CA PRO A 110 -1.88 -6.98 -20.30
C PRO A 110 -1.34 -5.57 -20.58
N VAL A 111 -1.57 -4.68 -19.61
CA VAL A 111 -1.01 -3.32 -19.62
C VAL A 111 -0.11 -3.14 -18.39
N VAL A 112 0.73 -2.12 -18.42
CA VAL A 112 1.77 -1.90 -17.42
C VAL A 112 1.64 -0.53 -16.79
N VAL A 113 1.89 -0.47 -15.49
CA VAL A 113 2.15 0.76 -14.74
C VAL A 113 3.55 0.65 -14.17
N VAL A 114 4.37 1.67 -14.37
CA VAL A 114 5.79 1.69 -13.94
C VAL A 114 6.04 2.74 -12.89
N GLY A 115 7.00 2.48 -12.01
CA GLY A 115 7.54 3.49 -11.11
C GLY A 115 8.35 4.54 -11.87
N GLN A 116 8.38 5.77 -11.38
CA GLN A 116 9.02 6.90 -12.08
C GLN A 116 10.50 6.69 -12.36
N SER A 117 11.23 5.94 -11.54
CA SER A 117 12.65 5.63 -11.77
C SER A 117 12.89 4.70 -12.96
N ARG A 118 11.83 4.03 -13.46
CA ARG A 118 11.89 3.09 -14.59
C ARG A 118 11.55 3.74 -15.93
N VAL A 119 11.14 5.01 -15.94
CA VAL A 119 10.68 5.70 -17.15
C VAL A 119 11.77 5.76 -18.23
N ASN A 120 13.02 5.98 -17.84
CA ASN A 120 14.15 6.04 -18.78
C ASN A 120 14.53 4.68 -19.42
N GLU A 121 13.96 3.57 -18.93
CA GLU A 121 14.17 2.22 -19.46
C GLU A 121 13.09 1.81 -20.48
N LEU A 122 12.08 2.67 -20.68
CA LEU A 122 10.97 2.38 -21.59
C LEU A 122 11.35 2.59 -23.05
N TYR A 123 10.82 1.73 -23.90
CA TYR A 123 10.88 1.92 -25.34
C TYR A 123 9.76 2.88 -25.76
N GLN A 124 10.11 4.02 -26.31
CA GLN A 124 9.16 5.07 -26.69
C GLN A 124 9.42 5.56 -28.12
N PRO A 125 8.97 4.81 -29.15
CA PRO A 125 9.17 5.20 -30.55
C PRO A 125 8.27 6.37 -30.99
N THR A 126 7.18 6.61 -30.26
CA THR A 126 6.19 7.68 -30.50
C THR A 126 5.74 8.26 -29.15
N SER A 127 4.54 8.83 -29.07
CA SER A 127 3.94 9.28 -27.81
C SER A 127 3.59 8.14 -26.84
N GLN A 128 3.46 6.91 -27.34
CA GLN A 128 3.16 5.72 -26.52
C GLN A 128 4.45 5.08 -26.00
N ALA A 129 4.56 4.92 -24.68
CA ALA A 129 5.65 4.20 -24.05
C ALA A 129 5.32 2.70 -23.90
N TYR A 130 6.36 1.87 -24.00
CA TYR A 130 6.25 0.42 -23.89
C TYR A 130 7.29 -0.14 -22.91
N TYR A 131 6.85 -1.06 -22.08
CA TYR A 131 7.71 -1.86 -21.23
C TYR A 131 8.15 -3.13 -22.00
N GLN A 132 9.46 -3.29 -22.19
CA GLN A 132 10.01 -4.44 -22.91
C GLN A 132 10.14 -5.63 -21.96
N THR A 133 9.54 -6.73 -22.33
CA THR A 133 9.77 -8.07 -21.75
C THR A 133 10.65 -8.89 -22.69
N LYS A 134 11.02 -10.11 -22.30
CA LYS A 134 11.82 -10.99 -23.17
C LYS A 134 11.24 -11.16 -24.57
N ASN A 135 9.92 -11.24 -24.70
CA ASN A 135 9.25 -11.63 -25.95
C ASN A 135 8.17 -10.63 -26.41
N ARG A 136 7.91 -9.56 -25.67
CA ARG A 136 6.78 -8.66 -25.96
C ARG A 136 7.06 -7.24 -25.49
N TYR A 137 6.42 -6.31 -26.16
CA TYR A 137 6.25 -4.93 -25.72
C TYR A 137 4.85 -4.77 -25.12
N LEU A 138 4.75 -4.28 -23.90
CA LEU A 138 3.50 -4.04 -23.19
C LEU A 138 3.26 -2.56 -23.09
N SER A 139 2.05 -2.10 -23.43
CA SER A 139 1.70 -0.67 -23.34
C SER A 139 1.76 -0.19 -21.88
N VAL A 140 2.50 0.88 -21.64
CA VAL A 140 2.54 1.58 -20.37
C VAL A 140 1.38 2.56 -20.35
N ILE A 141 0.51 2.43 -19.34
CA ILE A 141 -0.71 3.24 -19.19
C ILE A 141 -0.60 4.28 -18.08
N GLY A 142 0.44 4.21 -17.28
CA GLY A 142 0.68 5.19 -16.22
C GLY A 142 2.04 5.04 -15.57
N VAL A 143 2.43 6.12 -14.90
CA VAL A 143 3.65 6.22 -14.11
C VAL A 143 3.26 6.55 -12.67
N VAL A 144 3.72 5.73 -11.74
CA VAL A 144 3.52 5.93 -10.30
C VAL A 144 4.77 6.50 -9.66
N GLY A 145 4.59 7.28 -8.61
CA GLY A 145 5.68 7.87 -7.87
C GLY A 145 5.27 9.10 -7.08
N THR A 146 6.18 9.56 -6.25
CA THR A 146 6.02 10.77 -5.44
C THR A 146 7.27 11.64 -5.56
N ASN A 147 7.32 12.74 -4.81
CA ASN A 147 8.54 13.56 -4.72
C ASN A 147 9.58 12.96 -3.75
N GLN A 148 9.25 11.84 -3.10
CA GLN A 148 10.16 11.12 -2.21
C GLN A 148 10.55 9.80 -2.87
N THR A 149 11.81 9.41 -2.76
CA THR A 149 12.27 8.10 -3.26
C THR A 149 11.71 6.98 -2.38
N THR A 150 10.93 6.11 -2.98
CA THR A 150 10.29 4.97 -2.31
C THR A 150 10.48 3.70 -3.14
N SER A 151 10.16 2.53 -2.57
CA SER A 151 10.19 1.27 -3.33
C SER A 151 9.21 1.26 -4.50
N LEU A 152 8.13 2.03 -4.42
CA LEU A 152 7.15 2.19 -5.48
C LEU A 152 7.77 2.74 -6.77
N ASP A 153 8.76 3.64 -6.65
CA ASP A 153 9.39 4.30 -7.80
C ASP A 153 10.19 3.34 -8.70
N GLN A 154 10.60 2.20 -8.16
CA GLN A 154 11.33 1.16 -8.91
C GLN A 154 10.43 -0.01 -9.32
N HIS A 155 9.15 0.03 -8.95
CA HIS A 155 8.27 -1.11 -9.15
C HIS A 155 7.59 -1.10 -10.51
N VAL A 156 7.37 -2.29 -11.06
CA VAL A 156 6.62 -2.53 -12.29
C VAL A 156 5.40 -3.36 -11.95
N PHE A 157 4.23 -2.86 -12.29
CA PHE A 157 2.96 -3.57 -12.13
C PHE A 157 2.46 -3.99 -13.50
N ILE A 158 2.10 -5.25 -13.66
CA ILE A 158 1.50 -5.80 -14.89
C ILE A 158 0.10 -6.28 -14.55
N SER A 159 -0.90 -5.85 -15.31
CA SER A 159 -2.26 -6.34 -15.13
C SER A 159 -2.34 -7.84 -15.46
N ALA A 160 -3.10 -8.55 -14.64
CA ALA A 160 -3.41 -9.96 -14.83
C ALA A 160 -4.93 -10.15 -14.90
N SER A 161 -5.40 -11.13 -15.66
CA SER A 161 -6.82 -11.42 -15.79
C SER A 161 -7.08 -12.93 -15.70
N PRO A 162 -8.34 -13.37 -15.46
CA PRO A 162 -8.70 -14.78 -15.56
C PRO A 162 -8.38 -15.41 -16.92
N GLU A 163 -8.39 -14.57 -17.98
CA GLU A 163 -8.14 -14.99 -19.36
C GLU A 163 -6.66 -15.08 -19.70
N PHE A 164 -5.82 -14.24 -19.08
CA PHE A 164 -4.42 -14.14 -19.43
C PHE A 164 -3.54 -13.62 -18.29
N VAL A 165 -2.43 -14.33 -18.06
CA VAL A 165 -1.32 -13.91 -17.20
C VAL A 165 -0.01 -14.04 -17.95
N LEU A 166 0.73 -12.95 -18.10
CA LEU A 166 2.05 -12.98 -18.73
C LEU A 166 3.01 -13.80 -17.86
N ASN A 167 3.75 -14.77 -18.50
CA ASN A 167 4.66 -15.65 -17.77
C ASN A 167 3.97 -16.31 -16.56
N ASN A 168 2.88 -17.01 -16.83
CA ASN A 168 2.03 -17.65 -15.83
C ASN A 168 2.81 -18.61 -14.91
N ARG A 169 3.23 -18.10 -13.75
CA ARG A 169 4.03 -18.81 -12.75
C ARG A 169 3.15 -19.59 -11.79
N SER A 170 3.75 -20.53 -11.07
CA SER A 170 3.12 -21.21 -9.95
C SER A 170 3.18 -20.34 -8.68
N LEU A 171 2.22 -20.51 -7.77
CA LEU A 171 2.13 -19.72 -6.53
C LEU A 171 3.34 -19.91 -5.61
N ASN A 172 4.00 -21.08 -5.63
CA ASN A 172 5.23 -21.32 -4.88
C ASN A 172 6.45 -20.53 -5.36
N GLN A 173 6.34 -19.87 -6.52
CA GLN A 173 7.40 -19.05 -7.12
C GLN A 173 7.18 -17.55 -6.90
N VAL A 174 6.11 -17.17 -6.22
CA VAL A 174 5.73 -15.77 -6.01
C VAL A 174 5.28 -15.56 -4.56
N THR A 175 5.38 -14.33 -4.09
CA THR A 175 4.75 -13.93 -2.83
C THR A 175 3.37 -13.36 -3.13
N VAL A 176 2.35 -13.93 -2.50
CA VAL A 176 0.96 -13.49 -2.70
C VAL A 176 0.57 -12.52 -1.60
N LEU A 177 0.17 -11.31 -1.98
CA LEU A 177 -0.32 -10.27 -1.07
C LEU A 177 -1.78 -9.97 -1.41
N VAL A 178 -2.61 -9.88 -0.40
CA VAL A 178 -4.04 -9.55 -0.55
C VAL A 178 -4.36 -8.32 0.29
N ASP A 179 -4.88 -7.31 -0.35
CA ASP A 179 -5.45 -6.12 0.27
C ASP A 179 -6.97 -6.15 0.04
N ASP A 180 -7.71 -6.43 1.10
CA ASP A 180 -9.17 -6.54 1.10
C ASP A 180 -9.71 -5.74 2.27
N GLN A 181 -10.72 -4.90 2.01
CA GLN A 181 -11.35 -4.07 3.05
C GLN A 181 -11.94 -4.91 4.18
N GLN A 182 -12.38 -6.13 3.88
CA GLN A 182 -12.98 -7.08 4.81
C GLN A 182 -12.12 -8.36 4.99
N ILE A 183 -10.81 -8.22 4.95
CA ILE A 183 -9.87 -9.35 4.99
C ILE A 183 -10.17 -10.36 6.10
N GLY A 184 -10.57 -9.88 7.28
CA GLY A 184 -10.91 -10.75 8.42
C GLY A 184 -12.07 -11.70 8.14
N ALA A 185 -13.11 -11.22 7.45
CA ALA A 185 -14.27 -12.03 7.07
C ALA A 185 -13.93 -13.02 5.93
N HIS A 186 -13.11 -12.58 4.98
CA HIS A 186 -12.78 -13.33 3.77
C HIS A 186 -11.55 -14.24 3.91
N LEU A 187 -10.85 -14.20 5.04
CA LEU A 187 -9.57 -14.89 5.24
C LEU A 187 -9.63 -16.38 4.94
N LYS A 188 -10.67 -17.08 5.43
CA LYS A 188 -10.85 -18.52 5.20
C LYS A 188 -11.04 -18.86 3.72
N GLU A 189 -11.69 -18.00 2.96
CA GLU A 189 -11.90 -18.18 1.52
C GLU A 189 -10.58 -18.04 0.77
N TYR A 190 -9.79 -17.00 1.08
CA TYR A 190 -8.43 -16.84 0.52
C TYR A 190 -7.52 -18.02 0.88
N GLN A 191 -7.56 -18.51 2.14
CA GLN A 191 -6.76 -19.67 2.55
C GLN A 191 -7.10 -20.93 1.74
N LYS A 192 -8.39 -21.13 1.42
CA LYS A 192 -8.85 -22.24 0.57
C LYS A 192 -8.33 -22.07 -0.87
N ILE A 193 -8.44 -20.86 -1.45
CA ILE A 193 -8.01 -20.56 -2.83
C ILE A 193 -6.49 -20.73 -2.96
N PHE A 194 -5.71 -20.15 -2.05
CA PHE A 194 -4.24 -20.23 -2.08
C PHE A 194 -3.68 -21.55 -1.51
N LYS A 195 -4.55 -22.42 -1.02
CA LYS A 195 -4.19 -23.72 -0.43
C LYS A 195 -3.15 -23.59 0.68
N THR A 196 -3.33 -22.62 1.57
CA THR A 196 -2.42 -22.38 2.67
C THR A 196 -3.11 -21.82 3.91
N LYS A 197 -2.61 -22.20 5.08
CA LYS A 197 -2.97 -21.59 6.38
C LYS A 197 -1.88 -20.63 6.87
N SER A 198 -0.72 -20.61 6.20
CA SER A 198 0.41 -19.75 6.58
C SER A 198 0.20 -18.33 6.09
N ILE A 199 -0.05 -17.45 7.02
CA ILE A 199 -0.29 -16.02 6.77
C ILE A 199 0.64 -15.18 7.63
N SER A 200 0.97 -13.99 7.16
CA SER A 200 1.60 -12.94 7.95
C SER A 200 1.03 -11.58 7.56
N ASN A 201 0.97 -10.66 8.51
CA ASN A 201 0.60 -9.30 8.19
C ASN A 201 1.73 -8.64 7.40
N LEU A 202 1.38 -7.79 6.43
CA LEU A 202 2.35 -7.01 5.66
C LEU A 202 3.12 -6.07 6.60
N THR A 203 2.40 -5.37 7.47
CA THR A 203 2.97 -4.56 8.54
C THR A 203 2.95 -5.36 9.85
N PRO A 204 4.10 -5.59 10.51
CA PRO A 204 4.11 -6.25 11.80
C PRO A 204 3.24 -5.49 12.80
N LYS A 205 2.38 -6.20 13.56
CA LYS A 205 1.53 -5.58 14.61
C LYS A 205 2.30 -4.78 15.65
N ASN A 206 3.62 -5.01 15.75
CA ASN A 206 4.53 -4.38 16.70
C ASN A 206 5.39 -3.27 16.10
N THR A 207 5.07 -2.71 14.91
CA THR A 207 5.63 -1.41 14.58
C THR A 207 5.14 -0.45 15.65
N PRO A 208 6.04 0.05 16.51
CA PRO A 208 5.61 0.95 17.56
C PRO A 208 4.96 2.15 16.87
N ILE A 209 3.73 2.43 17.27
CA ILE A 209 3.04 3.62 16.80
C ILE A 209 3.97 4.78 17.17
N ILE A 210 4.51 5.49 16.15
CA ILE A 210 5.49 6.57 16.35
C ILE A 210 5.10 7.51 17.49
N GLY A 211 3.79 7.70 17.71
CA GLY A 211 3.29 8.46 18.85
C GLY A 211 3.38 7.77 20.20
N VAL A 212 3.45 6.44 20.28
CA VAL A 212 3.67 5.75 21.57
C VAL A 212 5.15 5.83 21.93
N ASN A 213 6.06 5.74 20.97
CA ASN A 213 7.49 5.98 21.21
C ASN A 213 7.76 7.44 21.55
N TRP A 214 7.13 8.40 20.86
CA TRP A 214 7.24 9.79 21.21
C TRP A 214 6.70 10.09 22.61
N LEU A 215 5.54 9.53 22.99
CA LEU A 215 5.00 9.64 24.36
C LEU A 215 5.88 8.90 25.38
N ARG A 216 6.51 7.80 25.00
CA ARG A 216 7.47 7.10 25.87
C ARG A 216 8.76 7.89 26.06
N GLU A 217 9.25 8.54 25.01
CA GLU A 217 10.47 9.36 25.03
C GLU A 217 10.22 10.77 25.61
N ASN A 218 9.03 11.33 25.39
CA ASN A 218 8.66 12.69 25.79
C ASN A 218 7.45 12.75 26.75
N GLY A 219 7.00 11.61 27.24
CA GLY A 219 5.81 11.51 28.11
C GLY A 219 5.95 12.31 29.39
N THR A 220 7.15 12.36 29.96
CA THR A 220 7.47 13.21 31.10
C THR A 220 7.26 14.70 30.80
N ALA A 221 7.70 15.16 29.62
CA ALA A 221 7.47 16.54 29.17
C ALA A 221 5.97 16.85 28.97
N ALA A 222 5.22 15.90 28.38
CA ALA A 222 3.78 16.04 28.19
C ALA A 222 3.03 16.06 29.53
N ILE A 223 3.42 15.24 30.50
CA ILE A 223 2.84 15.21 31.86
C ILE A 223 3.15 16.53 32.60
N ILE A 224 4.40 17.00 32.52
CA ILE A 224 4.80 18.30 33.13
C ILE A 224 3.96 19.43 32.53
N LEU A 225 3.73 19.44 31.23
CA LEU A 225 2.93 20.46 30.55
C LEU A 225 1.46 20.44 31.01
N VAL A 226 0.87 19.26 31.18
CA VAL A 226 -0.49 19.08 31.73
C VAL A 226 -0.55 19.53 33.17
N LEU A 227 0.43 19.19 34.01
CA LEU A 227 0.50 19.61 35.40
C LEU A 227 0.62 21.15 35.54
N LEU A 228 1.45 21.78 34.68
CA LEU A 228 1.57 23.25 34.64
C LEU A 228 0.23 23.91 34.28
N ILE A 229 -0.56 23.35 33.39
CA ILE A 229 -1.89 23.83 33.01
C ILE A 229 -2.86 23.72 34.22
N ILE A 230 -2.81 22.61 34.96
CA ILE A 230 -3.65 22.39 36.15
C ILE A 230 -3.30 23.39 37.26
N VAL A 231 -2.01 23.57 37.54
CA VAL A 231 -1.54 24.54 38.55
C VAL A 231 -1.90 25.97 38.16
N ALA A 232 -1.78 26.34 36.87
CA ALA A 232 -2.16 27.67 36.40
C ALA A 232 -3.67 27.95 36.49
N ARG A 233 -4.51 26.90 36.49
CA ARG A 233 -5.97 27.03 36.68
C ARG A 233 -6.38 27.06 38.14
N GLY A 234 -5.60 26.45 39.05
CA GLY A 234 -5.91 26.37 40.49
C GLY A 234 -5.36 27.51 41.30
N ALA A 235 -4.60 28.42 40.71
CA ALA A 235 -4.09 29.67 41.29
C ALA A 235 -4.78 30.87 40.62
#